data_c742e999a026d3666e9496ac11d5b690
#
_entry.id   c742e999a026d3666e9496ac11d5b690
#
_cell.length_a   1.000
_cell.length_b   1.000
_cell.length_c   1.000
_cell.angle_alpha   90.00
_cell.angle_beta   90.00
_cell.angle_gamma   90.00
#
_symmetry.space_group_name_H-M   'P 1'
#
loop_
_entity.id
_entity.type
_entity.pdbx_description
1 polymer ?
#
loop_
_entity_poly.entity_id
_entity_poly.type
_entity_poly.pdbx_seq_one_letter_code
_entity_poly.pdbx_strand_id
1 'polypeptide(L)'
;MIRMKEKPRPVSQDHYLLELEGCSMPSLPGQFLNIRVSDRMDPLLRRPFSIFDHDGDILSCVIRTVGKGTEILARREPGEIDILGPLGAGFTLVSGRRVLIAGGGVGNAPLLYLAKRLAASGCDITFIYGARSREYIYLPDRFRDNASSFIVVTDDGSEGERGLVTDIATGLFRTERYDMVYTCGPGPMMKALAALAGDTPIEVSVENYFGCGIGLCSG
;
A
#
# COMPACT_ATOMS: atom_id res chain seq x y z
N MET A 1 -16.91 9.71 15.27
CA MET A 1 -15.98 10.83 14.98
C MET A 1 -14.60 10.23 14.86
N ILE A 2 -13.91 10.48 13.74
CA ILE A 2 -12.61 9.87 13.46
C ILE A 2 -11.50 10.72 14.09
N ARG A 3 -10.57 10.07 14.77
CA ARG A 3 -9.50 10.74 15.52
C ARG A 3 -8.16 10.08 15.30
N MET A 4 -7.12 10.88 15.29
CA MET A 4 -5.75 10.46 15.53
C MET A 4 -5.53 10.38 17.05
N LYS A 5 -5.23 9.20 17.58
CA LYS A 5 -4.92 9.02 19.00
C LYS A 5 -3.52 9.47 19.34
N GLU A 6 -2.60 9.18 18.46
CA GLU A 6 -1.18 9.48 18.58
C GLU A 6 -0.67 10.23 17.34
N LYS A 7 0.44 10.92 17.50
CA LYS A 7 1.17 11.55 16.40
C LYS A 7 1.67 10.47 15.42
N PRO A 8 1.65 10.73 14.09
CA PRO A 8 2.19 9.77 13.14
C PRO A 8 3.61 9.38 13.48
N ARG A 9 3.84 8.06 13.57
CA ARG A 9 5.10 7.47 14.04
C ARG A 9 6.02 7.21 12.85
N PRO A 10 7.31 7.62 12.87
CA PRO A 10 8.27 7.28 11.83
C PRO A 10 8.46 5.75 11.79
N VAL A 11 8.43 5.16 10.60
CA VAL A 11 8.60 3.71 10.37
C VAL A 11 9.71 3.40 9.36
N SER A 12 10.22 4.40 8.66
CA SER A 12 11.43 4.36 7.84
C SER A 12 11.93 5.79 7.59
N GLN A 13 12.90 5.98 6.71
CA GLN A 13 13.54 7.29 6.49
C GLN A 13 12.55 8.42 6.16
N ASP A 14 11.55 8.15 5.30
CA ASP A 14 10.57 9.14 4.85
C ASP A 14 9.12 8.66 4.97
N HIS A 15 8.89 7.54 5.69
CA HIS A 15 7.57 6.98 5.90
C HIS A 15 7.13 7.09 7.36
N TYR A 16 5.84 7.41 7.55
CA TYR A 16 5.20 7.52 8.85
C TYR A 16 3.92 6.69 8.88
N LEU A 17 3.69 5.97 9.96
CA LEU A 17 2.44 5.26 10.19
C LEU A 17 1.45 6.23 10.87
N LEU A 18 0.31 6.42 10.25
CA LEU A 18 -0.85 7.13 10.77
C LEU A 18 -1.90 6.10 11.20
N GLU A 19 -2.35 6.18 12.44
CA GLU A 19 -3.43 5.34 12.98
C GLU A 19 -4.63 6.21 13.35
N LEU A 20 -5.81 5.77 12.90
CA LEU A 20 -7.08 6.47 13.03
C LEU A 20 -8.06 5.58 13.79
N GLU A 21 -8.69 6.13 14.85
CA GLU A 21 -9.75 5.47 15.63
C GLU A 21 -11.13 5.98 15.21
N GLY A 22 -12.15 5.18 15.48
CA GLY A 22 -13.55 5.51 15.16
C GLY A 22 -13.91 5.25 13.70
N CYS A 23 -13.12 4.41 13.00
CA CYS A 23 -13.32 4.04 11.62
C CYS A 23 -14.19 2.77 11.49
N SER A 24 -15.43 2.80 11.99
CA SER A 24 -16.35 1.65 11.92
C SER A 24 -16.92 1.37 10.52
N MET A 25 -16.56 2.17 9.52
CA MET A 25 -16.98 1.96 8.13
C MET A 25 -16.28 0.75 7.53
N PRO A 26 -16.99 -0.17 6.83
CA PRO A 26 -16.34 -1.27 6.14
C PRO A 26 -15.42 -0.74 5.05
N SER A 27 -14.24 -1.33 4.92
CA SER A 27 -13.31 -1.05 3.84
C SER A 27 -12.81 -2.33 3.16
N LEU A 28 -12.30 -2.17 1.95
CA LEU A 28 -11.69 -3.24 1.16
C LEU A 28 -10.21 -2.93 0.93
N PRO A 29 -9.34 -3.95 0.85
CA PRO A 29 -7.95 -3.76 0.40
C PRO A 29 -7.90 -3.08 -0.97
N GLY A 30 -6.99 -2.12 -1.14
CA GLY A 30 -6.88 -1.33 -2.36
C GLY A 30 -7.66 -0.01 -2.34
N GLN A 31 -8.56 0.19 -1.38
CA GLN A 31 -9.21 1.48 -1.16
C GLN A 31 -8.28 2.48 -0.46
N PHE A 32 -8.66 3.75 -0.49
CA PHE A 32 -7.90 4.85 0.09
C PHE A 32 -8.78 5.83 0.87
N LEU A 33 -8.15 6.64 1.70
CA LEU A 33 -8.74 7.79 2.36
C LEU A 33 -8.21 9.08 1.73
N ASN A 34 -9.07 10.08 1.58
CA ASN A 34 -8.69 11.41 1.12
C ASN A 34 -8.72 12.37 2.33
N ILE A 35 -7.54 12.64 2.90
CA ILE A 35 -7.35 13.30 4.20
C ILE A 35 -7.15 14.82 4.03
N ARG A 36 -7.87 15.61 4.82
CA ARG A 36 -7.62 17.05 4.96
C ARG A 36 -6.43 17.27 5.87
N VAL A 37 -5.33 17.75 5.30
CA VAL A 37 -4.06 17.86 6.02
C VAL A 37 -3.92 19.14 6.84
N SER A 38 -4.71 20.19 6.50
CA SER A 38 -4.68 21.50 7.14
C SER A 38 -6.02 22.20 7.04
N ASP A 39 -6.34 23.06 8.01
CA ASP A 39 -7.51 23.96 7.96
C ASP A 39 -7.21 25.27 7.21
N ARG A 40 -5.96 25.46 6.78
CA ARG A 40 -5.53 26.62 5.99
C ARG A 40 -5.83 26.38 4.50
N MET A 41 -5.87 27.50 3.75
CA MET A 41 -6.05 27.46 2.29
C MET A 41 -4.83 26.88 1.53
N ASP A 42 -3.68 26.79 2.16
CA ASP A 42 -2.46 26.22 1.61
C ASP A 42 -1.84 25.19 2.58
N PRO A 43 -1.86 23.89 2.23
CA PRO A 43 -2.39 23.27 1.01
C PRO A 43 -3.93 23.13 1.04
N LEU A 44 -4.59 23.50 -0.05
CA LEU A 44 -6.06 23.48 -0.17
C LEU A 44 -6.61 22.06 -0.31
N LEU A 45 -6.01 21.26 -1.21
CA LEU A 45 -6.55 19.96 -1.56
C LEU A 45 -6.23 18.92 -0.47
N ARG A 46 -7.16 17.96 -0.30
CA ARG A 46 -6.92 16.75 0.46
C ARG A 46 -5.79 15.93 -0.16
N ARG A 47 -5.25 14.98 0.58
CA ARG A 47 -4.24 14.04 0.10
C ARG A 47 -4.74 12.62 0.21
N PRO A 48 -4.61 11.81 -0.86
CA PRO A 48 -4.98 10.40 -0.84
C PRO A 48 -3.92 9.57 -0.13
N PHE A 49 -4.38 8.62 0.68
CA PHE A 49 -3.54 7.62 1.32
C PHE A 49 -4.24 6.29 1.25
N SER A 50 -3.55 5.31 0.67
CA SER A 50 -4.05 3.93 0.63
C SER A 50 -4.25 3.40 2.04
N ILE A 51 -5.31 2.62 2.24
CA ILE A 51 -5.56 1.90 3.49
C ILE A 51 -4.47 0.82 3.61
N PHE A 52 -3.62 0.99 4.63
CA PHE A 52 -2.53 0.06 4.95
C PHE A 52 -3.04 -1.16 5.70
N ASP A 53 -3.90 -0.92 6.68
CA ASP A 53 -4.54 -1.97 7.48
C ASP A 53 -5.86 -1.46 8.07
N HIS A 54 -6.79 -2.39 8.34
CA HIS A 54 -8.06 -2.07 9.00
C HIS A 54 -8.44 -3.21 9.94
N ASP A 55 -8.43 -2.94 11.23
CA ASP A 55 -8.72 -3.91 12.28
C ASP A 55 -9.71 -3.31 13.30
N GLY A 56 -10.93 -3.85 13.32
CA GLY A 56 -12.01 -3.33 14.16
C GLY A 56 -12.41 -1.91 13.77
N ASP A 57 -12.18 -0.94 14.65
CA ASP A 57 -12.41 0.49 14.42
C ASP A 57 -11.11 1.29 14.17
N ILE A 58 -9.97 0.60 14.09
CA ILE A 58 -8.66 1.18 13.82
C ILE A 58 -8.30 1.00 12.36
N LEU A 59 -8.11 2.11 11.67
CA LEU A 59 -7.63 2.14 10.31
C LEU A 59 -6.26 2.80 10.25
N SER A 60 -5.34 2.24 9.50
CA SER A 60 -4.00 2.82 9.35
C SER A 60 -3.64 3.13 7.90
N CYS A 61 -2.79 4.15 7.72
CA CYS A 61 -2.20 4.55 6.46
C CYS A 61 -0.69 4.76 6.62
N VAL A 62 0.07 4.53 5.56
CA VAL A 62 1.48 4.92 5.50
C VAL A 62 1.60 6.22 4.73
N ILE A 63 2.18 7.23 5.37
CA ILE A 63 2.45 8.54 4.79
C ILE A 63 3.90 8.58 4.33
N ARG A 64 4.14 8.79 3.03
CA ARG A 64 5.46 9.16 2.55
C ARG A 64 5.59 10.66 2.45
N THR A 65 6.60 11.26 3.07
CA THR A 65 6.83 12.70 3.02
C THR A 65 7.51 13.10 1.72
N VAL A 66 6.73 13.69 0.82
CA VAL A 66 7.18 14.11 -0.52
C VAL A 66 6.91 15.59 -0.80
N GLY A 67 6.36 16.32 0.18
CA GLY A 67 6.07 17.75 0.05
C GLY A 67 5.20 18.27 1.18
N LYS A 68 4.88 19.55 1.12
CA LYS A 68 4.25 20.35 2.20
C LYS A 68 3.05 19.66 2.88
N GLY A 69 2.11 19.09 2.10
CA GLY A 69 0.91 18.47 2.67
C GLY A 69 1.23 17.22 3.49
N THR A 70 2.09 16.35 2.98
CA THR A 70 2.50 15.12 3.68
C THR A 70 3.41 15.41 4.87
N GLU A 71 4.23 16.46 4.81
CA GLU A 71 5.04 16.93 5.96
C GLU A 71 4.18 17.49 7.09
N ILE A 72 3.13 18.27 6.77
CA ILE A 72 2.18 18.78 7.75
C ILE A 72 1.48 17.62 8.44
N LEU A 73 1.00 16.62 7.68
CA LEU A 73 0.29 15.48 8.24
C LEU A 73 1.22 14.62 9.11
N ALA A 74 2.46 14.37 8.67
CA ALA A 74 3.44 13.59 9.45
C ALA A 74 3.81 14.23 10.80
N ARG A 75 3.60 15.55 10.94
CA ARG A 75 3.87 16.29 12.18
C ARG A 75 2.60 16.70 12.94
N ARG A 76 1.42 16.29 12.46
CA ARG A 76 0.14 16.67 13.05
C ARG A 76 0.03 16.13 14.47
N GLU A 77 -0.45 16.98 15.39
CA GLU A 77 -0.74 16.58 16.76
C GLU A 77 -2.04 15.74 16.81
N PRO A 78 -2.18 14.88 17.83
CA PRO A 78 -3.38 14.06 18.04
C PRO A 78 -4.65 14.91 18.07
N GLY A 79 -5.78 14.33 17.66
CA GLY A 79 -7.06 15.02 17.64
C GLY A 79 -7.94 14.60 16.49
N GLU A 80 -9.03 15.32 16.29
CA GLU A 80 -9.98 15.08 15.21
C GLU A 80 -9.33 15.29 13.84
N ILE A 81 -9.71 14.44 12.89
CA ILE A 81 -9.22 14.51 11.53
C ILE A 81 -10.37 14.37 10.53
N ASP A 82 -10.37 15.25 9.56
CA ASP A 82 -11.38 15.26 8.50
C ASP A 82 -10.94 14.39 7.33
N ILE A 83 -11.67 13.32 7.09
CA ILE A 83 -11.41 12.36 6.02
C ILE A 83 -12.65 12.14 5.14
N LEU A 84 -12.40 11.85 3.88
CA LEU A 84 -13.38 11.28 2.95
C LEU A 84 -12.94 9.85 2.62
N GLY A 85 -13.83 8.90 2.75
CA GLY A 85 -13.52 7.51 2.44
C GLY A 85 -14.29 6.52 3.29
N PRO A 86 -14.07 5.22 3.04
CA PRO A 86 -13.16 4.64 2.02
C PRO A 86 -13.58 4.98 0.59
N LEU A 87 -12.63 5.26 -0.28
CA LEU A 87 -12.81 5.64 -1.68
C LEU A 87 -12.09 4.63 -2.61
N GLY A 88 -12.47 4.61 -3.88
CA GLY A 88 -11.90 3.74 -4.90
C GLY A 88 -12.47 2.32 -4.87
N ALA A 89 -12.10 1.54 -5.89
CA ALA A 89 -12.42 0.11 -5.94
C ALA A 89 -11.43 -0.68 -5.08
N GLY A 90 -11.92 -1.73 -4.41
CA GLY A 90 -11.06 -2.69 -3.73
C GLY A 90 -10.49 -3.72 -4.72
N PHE A 91 -9.45 -4.43 -4.30
CA PHE A 91 -8.98 -5.63 -4.98
C PHE A 91 -10.01 -6.76 -4.91
N THR A 92 -10.08 -7.57 -5.95
CA THR A 92 -10.84 -8.82 -5.96
C THR A 92 -10.18 -9.83 -5.03
N LEU A 93 -10.92 -10.33 -4.04
CA LEU A 93 -10.38 -11.35 -3.12
C LEU A 93 -10.66 -12.75 -3.66
N VAL A 94 -9.62 -13.58 -3.74
CA VAL A 94 -9.70 -15.00 -4.07
C VAL A 94 -9.50 -15.85 -2.82
N SER A 95 -9.87 -17.14 -2.88
CA SER A 95 -9.74 -18.07 -1.74
C SER A 95 -9.02 -19.33 -2.17
N GLY A 96 -8.12 -19.86 -1.31
CA GLY A 96 -7.44 -21.14 -1.53
C GLY A 96 -6.58 -21.14 -2.81
N ARG A 97 -6.10 -19.99 -3.24
CA ARG A 97 -5.32 -19.80 -4.47
C ARG A 97 -3.86 -19.53 -4.17
N ARG A 98 -3.01 -19.86 -5.12
CA ARG A 98 -1.61 -19.46 -5.10
C ARG A 98 -1.46 -18.08 -5.75
N VAL A 99 -1.04 -17.09 -4.99
CA VAL A 99 -1.01 -15.70 -5.43
C VAL A 99 0.38 -15.09 -5.31
N LEU A 100 0.72 -14.23 -6.28
CA LEU A 100 1.91 -13.39 -6.23
C LEU A 100 1.47 -11.95 -5.89
N ILE A 101 2.04 -11.40 -4.84
CA ILE A 101 1.88 -9.99 -4.48
C ILE A 101 3.23 -9.31 -4.68
N ALA A 102 3.29 -8.25 -5.45
CA ALA A 102 4.53 -7.55 -5.76
C ALA A 102 4.37 -6.04 -5.57
N GLY A 103 5.09 -5.49 -4.60
CA GLY A 103 5.03 -4.07 -4.26
C GLY A 103 6.35 -3.35 -4.44
N GLY A 104 6.32 -2.04 -4.71
CA GLY A 104 7.50 -1.20 -4.87
C GLY A 104 7.40 0.12 -4.11
N GLY A 105 8.33 0.38 -3.19
CA GLY A 105 8.36 1.59 -2.38
C GLY A 105 7.08 1.79 -1.58
N VAL A 106 6.49 3.00 -1.60
CA VAL A 106 5.23 3.27 -0.89
C VAL A 106 4.05 2.43 -1.42
N GLY A 107 4.14 1.89 -2.64
CA GLY A 107 3.14 0.97 -3.21
C GLY A 107 3.00 -0.36 -2.45
N ASN A 108 3.91 -0.70 -1.54
CA ASN A 108 3.68 -1.80 -0.61
C ASN A 108 2.51 -1.52 0.35
N ALA A 109 2.18 -0.26 0.63
CA ALA A 109 1.17 0.09 1.64
C ALA A 109 -0.19 -0.58 1.42
N PRO A 110 -0.88 -0.46 0.27
CA PRO A 110 -2.19 -1.10 0.07
C PRO A 110 -2.14 -2.63 0.06
N LEU A 111 -0.95 -3.21 -0.09
CA LEU A 111 -0.77 -4.65 -0.26
C LEU A 111 -0.68 -5.41 1.08
N LEU A 112 -0.46 -4.74 2.22
CA LEU A 112 -0.52 -5.41 3.52
C LEU A 112 -1.93 -5.87 3.86
N TYR A 113 -2.90 -4.97 3.77
CA TYR A 113 -4.30 -5.30 4.06
C TYR A 113 -4.82 -6.38 3.11
N LEU A 114 -4.40 -6.34 1.84
CA LEU A 114 -4.68 -7.41 0.87
C LEU A 114 -4.08 -8.75 1.32
N ALA A 115 -2.79 -8.78 1.68
CA ALA A 115 -2.12 -10.00 2.13
C ALA A 115 -2.81 -10.61 3.35
N LYS A 116 -3.19 -9.81 4.36
CA LYS A 116 -3.96 -10.26 5.53
C LYS A 116 -5.28 -10.92 5.13
N ARG A 117 -6.04 -10.30 4.22
CA ARG A 117 -7.35 -10.82 3.79
C ARG A 117 -7.21 -12.10 2.97
N LEU A 118 -6.20 -12.19 2.09
CA LEU A 118 -5.93 -13.38 1.29
C LEU A 118 -5.39 -14.53 2.15
N ALA A 119 -4.51 -14.26 3.12
CA ALA A 119 -4.03 -15.26 4.07
C ALA A 119 -5.19 -15.83 4.90
N ALA A 120 -6.08 -14.98 5.41
CA ALA A 120 -7.29 -15.41 6.12
C ALA A 120 -8.26 -16.22 5.25
N SER A 121 -8.17 -16.09 3.91
CA SER A 121 -8.95 -16.87 2.94
C SER A 121 -8.23 -18.14 2.46
N GLY A 122 -7.13 -18.53 3.12
CA GLY A 122 -6.37 -19.76 2.84
C GLY A 122 -5.53 -19.72 1.57
N CYS A 123 -5.15 -18.53 1.09
CA CYS A 123 -4.25 -18.41 -0.06
C CYS A 123 -2.79 -18.72 0.31
N ASP A 124 -2.08 -19.34 -0.63
CA ASP A 124 -0.61 -19.48 -0.60
C ASP A 124 0.02 -18.23 -1.24
N ILE A 125 0.65 -17.39 -0.41
CA ILE A 125 1.09 -16.05 -0.80
C ILE A 125 2.61 -16.00 -0.94
N THR A 126 3.10 -15.68 -2.15
CA THR A 126 4.46 -15.20 -2.36
C THR A 126 4.43 -13.68 -2.42
N PHE A 127 5.12 -13.00 -1.50
CA PHE A 127 5.18 -11.55 -1.46
C PHE A 127 6.58 -11.05 -1.81
N ILE A 128 6.71 -10.24 -2.87
CA ILE A 128 7.93 -9.51 -3.23
C ILE A 128 7.82 -8.08 -2.71
N TYR A 129 8.65 -7.73 -1.74
CA TYR A 129 8.74 -6.40 -1.16
C TYR A 129 9.90 -5.62 -1.76
N GLY A 130 9.65 -4.70 -2.68
CA GLY A 130 10.65 -3.87 -3.32
C GLY A 130 10.86 -2.54 -2.62
N ALA A 131 12.12 -2.14 -2.47
CA ALA A 131 12.50 -0.83 -1.97
C ALA A 131 13.79 -0.34 -2.67
N ARG A 132 14.05 0.99 -2.63
CA ARG A 132 15.29 1.56 -3.15
C ARG A 132 16.51 1.10 -2.37
N SER A 133 16.41 1.12 -1.03
CA SER A 133 17.43 0.65 -0.10
C SER A 133 16.78 0.26 1.23
N ARG A 134 17.57 -0.35 2.14
CA ARG A 134 17.15 -0.73 3.48
C ARG A 134 16.43 0.40 4.25
N GLU A 135 16.88 1.63 4.09
CA GLU A 135 16.37 2.79 4.80
C GLU A 135 14.90 3.12 4.46
N TYR A 136 14.41 2.65 3.29
CA TYR A 136 13.04 2.85 2.83
C TYR A 136 12.12 1.65 3.10
N ILE A 137 12.63 0.60 3.72
CA ILE A 137 11.82 -0.54 4.15
C ILE A 137 11.06 -0.15 5.42
N TYR A 138 9.76 -0.35 5.44
CA TYR A 138 8.91 -0.08 6.59
C TYR A 138 8.10 -1.31 6.99
N LEU A 139 8.08 -1.61 8.28
CA LEU A 139 7.26 -2.64 8.91
C LEU A 139 7.32 -4.02 8.21
N PRO A 140 8.49 -4.54 7.80
CA PRO A 140 8.61 -5.75 6.98
C PRO A 140 8.02 -6.98 7.66
N ASP A 141 8.06 -7.06 8.99
CA ASP A 141 7.53 -8.20 9.73
C ASP A 141 6.01 -8.33 9.57
N ARG A 142 5.27 -7.22 9.49
CA ARG A 142 3.82 -7.27 9.22
C ARG A 142 3.49 -7.93 7.88
N PHE A 143 4.34 -7.77 6.87
CA PHE A 143 4.15 -8.43 5.56
C PHE A 143 4.58 -9.89 5.63
N ARG A 144 5.71 -10.18 6.27
CA ARG A 144 6.23 -11.54 6.45
C ARG A 144 5.23 -12.44 7.16
N ASP A 145 4.58 -11.95 8.22
CA ASP A 145 3.60 -12.71 9.01
C ASP A 145 2.33 -13.08 8.22
N ASN A 146 2.11 -12.46 7.05
CA ASN A 146 0.95 -12.68 6.20
C ASN A 146 1.29 -13.25 4.81
N ALA A 147 2.48 -13.82 4.66
CA ALA A 147 2.93 -14.45 3.42
C ALA A 147 3.55 -15.82 3.71
N SER A 148 3.30 -16.80 2.83
CA SER A 148 3.96 -18.12 2.88
C SER A 148 5.43 -18.01 2.49
N SER A 149 5.75 -17.10 1.55
CA SER A 149 7.09 -16.74 1.13
C SER A 149 7.22 -15.23 1.06
N PHE A 150 8.21 -14.67 1.73
CA PHE A 150 8.46 -13.22 1.77
C PHE A 150 9.87 -12.90 1.28
N ILE A 151 9.97 -12.17 0.17
CA ILE A 151 11.22 -11.85 -0.50
C ILE A 151 11.39 -10.33 -0.49
N VAL A 152 12.46 -9.86 0.15
CA VAL A 152 12.88 -8.45 0.11
C VAL A 152 13.86 -8.27 -1.04
N VAL A 153 13.66 -7.22 -1.84
CA VAL A 153 14.57 -6.82 -2.90
C VAL A 153 14.85 -5.32 -2.82
N THR A 154 16.13 -4.95 -2.86
CA THR A 154 16.55 -3.54 -2.88
C THR A 154 17.43 -3.26 -4.10
N ASP A 155 17.24 -2.06 -4.69
CA ASP A 155 17.97 -1.66 -5.90
C ASP A 155 19.49 -1.69 -5.66
N ASP A 156 19.92 -1.30 -4.45
CA ASP A 156 21.33 -1.21 -4.07
C ASP A 156 21.90 -2.48 -3.40
N GLY A 157 21.05 -3.46 -3.04
CA GLY A 157 21.44 -4.68 -2.33
C GLY A 157 21.74 -4.48 -0.84
N SER A 158 21.28 -3.39 -0.24
CA SER A 158 21.51 -3.11 1.19
C SER A 158 20.66 -3.97 2.13
N GLU A 159 19.59 -4.61 1.61
CA GLU A 159 18.76 -5.58 2.31
C GLU A 159 18.15 -6.56 1.32
N GLY A 160 18.14 -7.85 1.65
CA GLY A 160 17.59 -8.91 0.81
C GLY A 160 18.35 -9.12 -0.49
N GLU A 161 17.62 -9.44 -1.57
CA GLU A 161 18.17 -9.61 -2.90
C GLU A 161 18.54 -8.25 -3.52
N ARG A 162 19.62 -8.21 -4.30
CA ARG A 162 19.97 -7.00 -5.08
C ARG A 162 19.29 -7.06 -6.44
N GLY A 163 18.57 -6.01 -6.82
CA GLY A 163 17.94 -5.89 -8.13
C GLY A 163 16.57 -5.26 -8.07
N LEU A 164 15.75 -5.55 -9.06
CA LEU A 164 14.39 -5.04 -9.17
C LEU A 164 13.35 -6.13 -8.82
N VAL A 165 12.17 -5.70 -8.39
CA VAL A 165 11.00 -6.58 -8.20
C VAL A 165 10.74 -7.45 -9.42
N THR A 166 10.92 -6.90 -10.61
CA THR A 166 10.73 -7.60 -11.90
C THR A 166 11.75 -8.70 -12.15
N ASP A 167 12.97 -8.58 -11.61
CA ASP A 167 14.01 -9.61 -11.76
C ASP A 167 13.62 -10.86 -10.95
N ILE A 168 13.19 -10.64 -9.70
CA ILE A 168 12.68 -11.70 -8.82
C ILE A 168 11.44 -12.35 -9.43
N ALA A 169 10.47 -11.54 -9.88
CA ALA A 169 9.24 -12.05 -10.50
C ALA A 169 9.54 -12.88 -11.75
N THR A 170 10.52 -12.46 -12.57
CA THR A 170 10.95 -13.22 -13.75
C THR A 170 11.48 -14.61 -13.38
N GLY A 171 12.27 -14.70 -12.30
CA GLY A 171 12.75 -15.97 -11.76
C GLY A 171 11.57 -16.87 -11.31
N LEU A 172 10.66 -16.31 -10.54
CA LEU A 172 9.50 -17.03 -10.01
C LEU A 172 8.57 -17.54 -11.12
N PHE A 173 8.24 -16.75 -12.13
CA PHE A 173 7.38 -17.18 -13.23
C PHE A 173 7.97 -18.30 -14.11
N ARG A 174 9.29 -18.54 -14.05
CA ARG A 174 9.92 -19.67 -14.73
C ARG A 174 9.71 -21.00 -14.01
N THR A 175 9.61 -20.97 -12.68
CA THR A 175 9.58 -22.16 -11.83
C THR A 175 8.21 -22.39 -11.18
N GLU A 176 7.42 -21.34 -11.04
CA GLU A 176 6.18 -21.32 -10.28
C GLU A 176 4.97 -20.99 -11.18
N ARG A 177 3.79 -21.36 -10.73
CA ARG A 177 2.52 -20.94 -11.34
C ARG A 177 1.67 -20.27 -10.29
N TYR A 178 1.08 -19.15 -10.68
CA TYR A 178 0.18 -18.34 -9.85
C TYR A 178 -1.20 -18.28 -10.48
N ASP A 179 -2.23 -18.31 -9.66
CA ASP A 179 -3.62 -18.17 -10.09
C ASP A 179 -4.02 -16.69 -10.25
N MET A 180 -3.32 -15.81 -9.53
CA MET A 180 -3.59 -14.37 -9.52
C MET A 180 -2.34 -13.58 -9.13
N VAL A 181 -2.17 -12.41 -9.72
CA VAL A 181 -1.10 -11.46 -9.40
C VAL A 181 -1.70 -10.15 -8.92
N TYR A 182 -1.13 -9.57 -7.88
CA TYR A 182 -1.49 -8.24 -7.39
C TYR A 182 -0.25 -7.36 -7.32
N THR A 183 -0.38 -6.10 -7.76
CA THR A 183 0.77 -5.19 -7.73
C THR A 183 0.37 -3.75 -7.49
N CYS A 184 1.26 -3.02 -6.81
CA CYS A 184 1.23 -1.58 -6.66
C CYS A 184 2.65 -1.02 -6.56
N GLY A 185 2.93 0.10 -7.23
CA GLY A 185 4.23 0.75 -7.21
C GLY A 185 4.52 1.56 -8.47
N PRO A 186 5.80 1.74 -8.83
CA PRO A 186 6.18 2.52 -10.01
C PRO A 186 5.57 1.97 -11.31
N GLY A 187 5.06 2.87 -12.16
CA GLY A 187 4.40 2.51 -13.42
C GLY A 187 5.21 1.54 -14.31
N PRO A 188 6.52 1.75 -14.51
CA PRO A 188 7.35 0.80 -15.28
C PRO A 188 7.38 -0.61 -14.66
N MET A 189 7.47 -0.72 -13.31
CA MET A 189 7.43 -2.01 -12.61
C MET A 189 6.10 -2.74 -12.87
N MET A 190 4.98 -2.04 -12.70
CA MET A 190 3.64 -2.62 -12.88
C MET A 190 3.43 -3.07 -14.34
N LYS A 191 3.88 -2.29 -15.33
CA LYS A 191 3.82 -2.67 -16.76
C LYS A 191 4.64 -3.93 -17.05
N ALA A 192 5.84 -4.03 -16.50
CA ALA A 192 6.70 -5.19 -16.69
C ALA A 192 6.09 -6.45 -16.02
N LEU A 193 5.52 -6.32 -14.82
CA LEU A 193 4.82 -7.42 -14.16
C LEU A 193 3.60 -7.88 -14.97
N ALA A 194 2.83 -6.96 -15.54
CA ALA A 194 1.70 -7.31 -16.40
C ALA A 194 2.14 -8.09 -17.66
N ALA A 195 3.28 -7.73 -18.24
CA ALA A 195 3.85 -8.47 -19.36
C ALA A 195 4.36 -9.86 -18.95
N LEU A 196 4.97 -9.99 -17.75
CA LEU A 196 5.46 -11.27 -17.22
C LEU A 196 4.33 -12.22 -16.82
N ALA A 197 3.19 -11.68 -16.34
CA ALA A 197 2.05 -12.48 -15.93
C ALA A 197 1.41 -13.26 -17.10
N GLY A 198 1.55 -12.76 -18.35
CA GLY A 198 0.99 -13.42 -19.53
C GLY A 198 -0.52 -13.64 -19.42
N ASP A 199 -0.96 -14.90 -19.41
CA ASP A 199 -2.38 -15.27 -19.26
C ASP A 199 -2.85 -15.31 -17.80
N THR A 200 -1.94 -15.17 -16.83
CA THR A 200 -2.31 -15.11 -15.41
C THR A 200 -3.04 -13.80 -15.10
N PRO A 201 -4.25 -13.83 -14.52
CA PRO A 201 -4.96 -12.62 -14.13
C PRO A 201 -4.10 -11.72 -13.24
N ILE A 202 -4.09 -10.42 -13.51
CA ILE A 202 -3.37 -9.43 -12.72
C ILE A 202 -4.25 -8.24 -12.39
N GLU A 203 -4.23 -7.82 -11.13
CA GLU A 203 -4.82 -6.55 -10.68
C GLU A 203 -3.73 -5.57 -10.26
N VAL A 204 -3.91 -4.33 -10.71
CA VAL A 204 -2.93 -3.26 -10.55
C VAL A 204 -3.58 -2.10 -9.80
N SER A 205 -3.04 -1.71 -8.66
CA SER A 205 -3.44 -0.47 -8.00
C SER A 205 -2.66 0.70 -8.57
N VAL A 206 -3.37 1.54 -9.34
CA VAL A 206 -2.77 2.69 -10.02
C VAL A 206 -3.06 3.95 -9.20
N GLU A 207 -2.01 4.69 -8.87
CA GLU A 207 -2.10 6.02 -8.28
C GLU A 207 -2.06 7.08 -9.38
N ASN A 208 -2.98 8.05 -9.32
CA ASN A 208 -3.03 9.17 -10.25
C ASN A 208 -3.35 10.48 -9.51
N TYR A 209 -3.08 11.61 -10.15
CA TYR A 209 -3.51 12.90 -9.65
C TYR A 209 -5.01 13.08 -9.87
N PHE A 210 -5.70 13.54 -8.83
CA PHE A 210 -7.12 13.88 -8.91
C PHE A 210 -7.45 15.01 -7.91
N GLY A 211 -8.53 15.75 -8.16
CA GLY A 211 -8.97 16.82 -7.28
C GLY A 211 -9.86 16.33 -6.14
N CYS A 212 -11.05 15.83 -6.44
CA CYS A 212 -12.03 15.45 -5.41
C CYS A 212 -11.91 14.02 -4.89
N GLY A 213 -11.46 13.08 -5.72
CA GLY A 213 -11.36 11.65 -5.39
C GLY A 213 -12.67 10.88 -5.33
N ILE A 214 -13.80 11.53 -5.64
CA ILE A 214 -15.17 10.95 -5.61
C ILE A 214 -15.85 10.90 -6.98
N GLY A 215 -15.09 11.18 -8.06
CA GLY A 215 -15.60 11.10 -9.43
C GLY A 215 -16.46 12.28 -9.89
N LEU A 216 -16.55 13.38 -9.14
CA LEU A 216 -17.33 14.57 -9.51
C LEU A 216 -16.55 15.57 -10.37
N CYS A 217 -15.24 15.60 -10.29
CA CYS A 217 -14.38 16.44 -11.12
C CYS A 217 -13.75 15.63 -12.24
N SER A 218 -13.38 16.32 -13.34
CA SER A 218 -12.67 15.73 -14.50
C SER A 218 -11.15 15.71 -14.32
N GLY A 219 -10.68 15.93 -13.09
CA GLY A 219 -9.27 16.08 -12.74
C GLY A 219 -8.43 14.85 -12.87
#